data_ce7347fe7f28bf3b20fa46b74cbffffe
#
_entry.id   ce7347fe7f28bf3b20fa46b74cbffffe
#
_cell.length_a   1.000
_cell.length_b   1.000
_cell.length_c   1.000
_cell.angle_alpha   90.00
_cell.angle_beta   90.00
_cell.angle_gamma   90.00
#
_symmetry.space_group_name_H-M   'P 1'
#
loop_
_entity.id
_entity.type
_entity.pdbx_description
1 polymer ?
#
loop_
_entity_poly.entity_id
_entity_poly.type
_entity_poly.pdbx_seq_one_letter_code
_entity_poly.pdbx_strand_id
1 'polypeptide(L)'
;MNNVPAKSEELQISYLGYVTQDVKIRPNMQITLVPDEQTIESVVVTGMTKTDKRLFTGAADRLSAEDVKLSGMADISRGLEGRSAGVSVQNVSGTFGTAPKIRVRGATSIFGSSKPLWVVDGVIMEDVIDIDADALSSGDATTLISSAIAGLNADDIESFSILKDGSATSIYGARAMAGVIVVTTKKGRAGESRISYTGDYTFRMTPRYADFNIMNSQDQMSVYQEMAAKGWLNNSTIANASSSGVYGKMWELVNTGKLENTEAARNRYLRKAEYRNTDWFKELFRSSLMHTHSISLSSGTEKSQYYASMSAMFDPGWTKASEVERYTANLNATYNIFDNLTLNLISSGSYRKQTAPGTLAATTDVVFGEVKRDFDINPYSYAMNSSRTLDPDEFYTRNYAPFNILDELGKNYIDLNVVDTKFQAELRYKPVTGLELSALAAIKYSATTQEHNITDYSNQARAYRAMATTVIRDNNPFLYTDPDNAYAVPISILPKGGIYKRRDNNMLSYDFRFAASYNTEINNQHIINLYGGMEVNQSDRHESWFNGWGMQLSLIHISEPTRLQLI
;
A
#
# COMPACT_ATOMS: atom_id res chain seq x y z
N MET A 1 -30.40 47.41 4.93
CA MET A 1 -29.96 48.24 3.78
C MET A 1 -30.80 49.49 3.71
N ASN A 2 -30.22 50.66 4.00
CA ASN A 2 -30.95 51.93 4.07
C ASN A 2 -30.54 52.80 2.89
N ASN A 3 -30.83 52.55 1.67
CA ASN A 3 -30.71 53.43 0.50
C ASN A 3 -30.69 52.63 -0.82
N VAL A 4 -31.78 51.93 -1.08
CA VAL A 4 -32.00 51.39 -2.42
C VAL A 4 -32.68 52.48 -3.27
N PRO A 5 -32.15 52.82 -4.47
CA PRO A 5 -32.78 53.81 -5.33
C PRO A 5 -34.23 53.40 -5.64
N ALA A 6 -35.15 54.37 -5.63
CA ALA A 6 -36.60 54.12 -5.74
C ALA A 6 -37.07 53.53 -7.09
N LYS A 7 -36.16 53.36 -8.07
CA LYS A 7 -36.43 52.75 -9.39
C LYS A 7 -35.75 51.40 -9.61
N SER A 8 -35.09 50.82 -8.60
CA SER A 8 -34.44 49.51 -8.73
C SER A 8 -35.46 48.39 -8.56
N GLU A 9 -35.57 47.52 -9.52
CA GLU A 9 -36.47 46.34 -9.49
C GLU A 9 -35.78 45.10 -8.95
N GLU A 10 -34.45 45.03 -9.04
CA GLU A 10 -33.63 43.89 -8.61
C GLU A 10 -32.45 44.33 -7.73
N LEU A 11 -32.10 43.49 -6.80
CA LEU A 11 -30.95 43.63 -5.91
C LEU A 11 -30.00 42.48 -6.13
N GLN A 12 -28.78 42.79 -6.55
CA GLN A 12 -27.72 41.80 -6.64
C GLN A 12 -27.03 41.65 -5.28
N ILE A 13 -27.02 40.46 -4.76
CA ILE A 13 -26.41 40.15 -3.48
C ILE A 13 -25.24 39.22 -3.73
N SER A 14 -24.05 39.67 -3.37
CA SER A 14 -22.84 38.85 -3.39
C SER A 14 -22.21 38.84 -2.00
N TYR A 15 -21.78 37.68 -1.58
CA TYR A 15 -21.01 37.48 -0.35
C TYR A 15 -19.94 36.43 -0.61
N LEU A 16 -18.76 36.61 -0.06
CA LEU A 16 -17.63 35.71 -0.29
C LEU A 16 -17.97 34.28 0.15
N GLY A 17 -17.87 33.32 -0.78
CA GLY A 17 -18.24 31.92 -0.51
C GLY A 17 -19.71 31.56 -0.77
N TYR A 18 -20.46 32.49 -1.40
CA TYR A 18 -21.86 32.24 -1.75
C TYR A 18 -22.13 32.64 -3.21
N VAL A 19 -23.03 31.92 -3.85
CA VAL A 19 -23.48 32.23 -5.21
C VAL A 19 -24.13 33.57 -5.24
N THR A 20 -23.67 34.45 -6.15
CA THR A 20 -24.31 35.74 -6.36
C THR A 20 -25.75 35.55 -6.83
N GLN A 21 -26.71 36.19 -6.14
CA GLN A 21 -28.13 36.06 -6.42
C GLN A 21 -28.72 37.41 -6.78
N ASP A 22 -29.47 37.46 -7.90
CA ASP A 22 -30.28 38.61 -8.26
C ASP A 22 -31.70 38.37 -7.76
N VAL A 23 -32.19 39.20 -6.84
CA VAL A 23 -33.48 39.02 -6.17
C VAL A 23 -34.34 40.24 -6.39
N LYS A 24 -35.60 40.03 -6.82
CA LYS A 24 -36.58 41.13 -6.98
C LYS A 24 -36.90 41.76 -5.63
N ILE A 25 -36.85 43.10 -5.61
CA ILE A 25 -37.06 43.87 -4.38
C ILE A 25 -38.50 43.72 -3.89
N ARG A 26 -38.66 43.32 -2.63
CA ARG A 26 -39.94 43.20 -1.91
C ARG A 26 -39.81 43.77 -0.51
N PRO A 27 -40.90 44.30 0.10
CA PRO A 27 -40.85 44.71 1.50
C PRO A 27 -40.55 43.51 2.42
N ASN A 28 -39.62 43.68 3.38
CA ASN A 28 -39.26 42.68 4.37
C ASN A 28 -38.72 41.35 3.77
N MET A 29 -37.69 41.43 2.89
CA MET A 29 -37.05 40.26 2.31
C MET A 29 -36.16 39.55 3.33
N GLN A 30 -36.31 38.23 3.45
CA GLN A 30 -35.36 37.35 4.06
C GLN A 30 -34.70 36.54 2.96
N ILE A 31 -33.37 36.65 2.79
CA ILE A 31 -32.64 36.05 1.70
C ILE A 31 -31.69 35.02 2.28
N THR A 32 -31.85 33.78 1.87
CA THR A 32 -30.94 32.70 2.21
C THR A 32 -29.90 32.60 1.11
N LEU A 33 -28.65 32.86 1.45
CA LEU A 33 -27.53 32.70 0.51
C LEU A 33 -27.20 31.21 0.34
N VAL A 34 -26.99 30.79 -0.90
CA VAL A 34 -26.57 29.42 -1.25
C VAL A 34 -25.05 29.40 -1.29
N PRO A 35 -24.39 28.52 -0.52
CA PRO A 35 -22.94 28.37 -0.59
C PRO A 35 -22.48 28.10 -2.03
N ASP A 36 -21.44 28.78 -2.46
CA ASP A 36 -20.83 28.53 -3.76
C ASP A 36 -19.87 27.34 -3.65
N GLU A 37 -20.27 26.19 -4.17
CA GLU A 37 -19.44 24.98 -4.18
C GLU A 37 -18.18 25.14 -5.05
N GLN A 38 -18.14 26.12 -5.96
CA GLN A 38 -16.94 26.42 -6.76
C GLN A 38 -15.85 27.13 -5.94
N THR A 39 -16.14 27.63 -4.74
CA THR A 39 -15.11 28.21 -3.85
C THR A 39 -14.09 27.20 -3.33
N ILE A 40 -14.32 25.92 -3.47
CA ILE A 40 -13.37 24.85 -3.09
C ILE A 40 -12.08 24.95 -3.94
N GLU A 41 -12.16 25.40 -5.19
CA GLU A 41 -10.99 25.57 -6.06
C GLU A 41 -10.16 26.83 -5.76
N SER A 42 -10.67 27.75 -4.95
CA SER A 42 -10.06 29.07 -4.76
C SER A 42 -8.97 29.12 -3.68
N VAL A 43 -8.80 28.08 -2.87
CA VAL A 43 -7.83 28.07 -1.75
C VAL A 43 -6.83 26.95 -1.90
N VAL A 44 -5.53 27.30 -1.91
CA VAL A 44 -4.43 26.34 -1.81
C VAL A 44 -4.10 26.10 -0.35
N VAL A 45 -4.16 24.82 0.06
CA VAL A 45 -3.78 24.37 1.40
C VAL A 45 -2.39 23.77 1.31
N THR A 46 -1.41 24.45 1.88
CA THR A 46 -0.02 23.96 1.89
C THR A 46 0.27 23.05 3.09
N GLY A 47 -0.70 22.86 4.00
CA GLY A 47 -0.50 22.16 5.27
C GLY A 47 0.02 23.08 6.39
N MET A 48 0.65 24.19 6.04
CA MET A 48 1.12 25.22 6.98
C MET A 48 0.28 26.50 6.88
N THR A 49 -0.14 26.86 5.67
CA THR A 49 -0.95 28.03 5.38
C THR A 49 -2.12 27.69 4.49
N LYS A 50 -3.14 28.56 4.53
CA LYS A 50 -4.24 28.58 3.56
C LYS A 50 -4.14 29.89 2.80
N THR A 51 -3.92 29.84 1.49
CA THR A 51 -3.71 31.03 0.65
C THR A 51 -4.70 30.99 -0.51
N ASP A 52 -5.28 32.15 -0.87
CA ASP A 52 -6.11 32.26 -2.07
C ASP A 52 -5.27 31.83 -3.30
N LYS A 53 -5.83 30.99 -4.16
CA LYS A 53 -5.16 30.45 -5.36
C LYS A 53 -4.65 31.57 -6.27
N ARG A 54 -5.32 32.75 -6.30
CA ARG A 54 -4.92 33.92 -7.09
C ARG A 54 -3.62 34.56 -6.57
N LEU A 55 -3.36 34.40 -5.28
CA LEU A 55 -2.16 34.95 -4.62
C LEU A 55 -1.05 33.90 -4.48
N PHE A 56 -1.34 32.66 -4.82
CA PHE A 56 -0.39 31.57 -4.74
C PHE A 56 0.38 31.42 -6.05
N THR A 57 1.68 31.65 -5.99
CA THR A 57 2.56 31.68 -7.19
C THR A 57 3.06 30.28 -7.58
N GLY A 58 2.89 29.26 -6.74
CA GLY A 58 3.33 27.90 -6.99
C GLY A 58 2.32 27.05 -7.76
N ALA A 59 2.79 25.96 -8.37
CA ALA A 59 1.93 24.99 -9.02
C ALA A 59 1.34 24.02 -8.00
N ALA A 60 0.03 24.11 -7.77
CA ALA A 60 -0.70 23.23 -6.87
C ALA A 60 -2.02 22.80 -7.49
N ASP A 61 -2.38 21.53 -7.30
CA ASP A 61 -3.71 21.01 -7.61
C ASP A 61 -4.43 20.64 -6.32
N ARG A 62 -5.73 20.90 -6.28
CA ARG A 62 -6.59 20.43 -5.18
C ARG A 62 -7.62 19.46 -5.74
N LEU A 63 -7.72 18.30 -5.10
CA LEU A 63 -8.67 17.24 -5.43
C LEU A 63 -9.58 17.01 -4.22
N SER A 64 -10.86 16.84 -4.44
CA SER A 64 -11.76 16.39 -3.37
C SER A 64 -11.48 14.92 -3.04
N ALA A 65 -11.83 14.49 -1.82
CA ALA A 65 -11.72 13.08 -1.47
C ALA A 65 -12.61 12.18 -2.33
N GLU A 66 -13.76 12.70 -2.78
CA GLU A 66 -14.69 11.98 -3.66
C GLU A 66 -14.09 11.70 -5.04
N ASP A 67 -13.32 12.66 -5.59
CA ASP A 67 -12.61 12.48 -6.85
C ASP A 67 -11.51 11.42 -6.80
N VAL A 68 -10.91 11.23 -5.61
CA VAL A 68 -9.79 10.32 -5.39
C VAL A 68 -10.24 8.95 -4.87
N LYS A 69 -11.41 8.90 -4.22
CA LYS A 69 -11.94 7.65 -3.66
C LYS A 69 -12.27 6.67 -4.78
N LEU A 70 -11.61 5.52 -4.76
CA LEU A 70 -11.88 4.40 -5.64
C LEU A 70 -12.34 3.21 -4.81
N SER A 71 -13.47 2.62 -5.19
CA SER A 71 -14.00 1.41 -4.54
C SER A 71 -13.04 0.24 -4.72
N GLY A 72 -12.87 -0.58 -3.69
CA GLY A 72 -12.07 -1.80 -3.76
C GLY A 72 -10.56 -1.59 -3.61
N MET A 73 -10.11 -0.43 -3.18
CA MET A 73 -8.70 -0.16 -2.90
C MET A 73 -8.44 0.01 -1.41
N ALA A 74 -7.45 -0.72 -0.90
CA ALA A 74 -7.06 -0.63 0.50
C ALA A 74 -6.26 0.63 0.82
N ASP A 75 -5.46 1.11 -0.14
CA ASP A 75 -4.63 2.29 0.00
C ASP A 75 -5.17 3.43 -0.87
N ILE A 76 -5.60 4.52 -0.24
CA ILE A 76 -6.20 5.67 -0.92
C ILE A 76 -5.23 6.37 -1.88
N SER A 77 -3.92 6.24 -1.68
CA SER A 77 -2.93 6.87 -2.55
C SER A 77 -3.00 6.41 -4.01
N ARG A 78 -3.53 5.21 -4.26
CA ARG A 78 -3.81 4.70 -5.61
C ARG A 78 -4.85 5.52 -6.36
N GLY A 79 -5.78 6.12 -5.65
CA GLY A 79 -6.84 6.96 -6.22
C GLY A 79 -6.31 8.26 -6.87
N LEU A 80 -5.06 8.63 -6.63
CA LEU A 80 -4.42 9.78 -7.28
C LEU A 80 -4.02 9.50 -8.74
N GLU A 81 -4.08 8.25 -9.19
CA GLU A 81 -3.71 7.86 -10.56
C GLU A 81 -4.60 8.56 -11.60
N GLY A 82 -3.94 9.29 -12.53
CA GLY A 82 -4.62 10.02 -13.61
C GLY A 82 -5.45 11.23 -13.19
N ARG A 83 -5.42 11.61 -11.89
CA ARG A 83 -6.23 12.74 -11.38
C ARG A 83 -5.52 14.08 -11.39
N SER A 84 -4.20 14.10 -11.44
CA SER A 84 -3.40 15.31 -11.40
C SER A 84 -2.27 15.26 -12.42
N ALA A 85 -2.18 16.29 -13.28
CA ALA A 85 -1.14 16.39 -14.30
C ALA A 85 0.26 16.39 -13.64
N GLY A 86 1.18 15.56 -14.16
CA GLY A 86 2.54 15.43 -13.62
C GLY A 86 2.65 14.54 -12.37
N VAL A 87 1.57 13.91 -11.94
CA VAL A 87 1.59 12.86 -10.90
C VAL A 87 1.50 11.50 -11.56
N SER A 88 2.52 10.68 -11.36
CA SER A 88 2.57 9.30 -11.83
C SER A 88 2.40 8.36 -10.64
N VAL A 89 1.43 7.49 -10.72
CA VAL A 89 1.17 6.43 -9.74
C VAL A 89 1.41 5.10 -10.44
N GLN A 90 2.35 4.32 -9.96
CA GLN A 90 2.72 3.03 -10.54
C GLN A 90 2.48 1.92 -9.51
N ASN A 91 1.62 0.97 -9.86
CA ASN A 91 1.45 -0.23 -9.07
C ASN A 91 2.65 -1.15 -9.27
N VAL A 92 3.36 -1.47 -8.20
CA VAL A 92 4.64 -2.21 -8.25
C VAL A 92 4.48 -3.70 -7.97
N SER A 93 3.34 -4.11 -7.42
CA SER A 93 3.07 -5.52 -7.08
C SER A 93 1.59 -5.85 -7.25
N GLY A 94 1.32 -7.09 -7.63
CA GLY A 94 -0.03 -7.67 -7.59
C GLY A 94 -0.48 -8.08 -6.19
N THR A 95 0.40 -8.00 -5.19
CA THR A 95 0.05 -8.30 -3.80
C THR A 95 -0.86 -7.20 -3.27
N PHE A 96 -2.01 -7.61 -2.74
CA PHE A 96 -2.98 -6.69 -2.18
C PHE A 96 -2.40 -5.92 -0.98
N GLY A 97 -2.71 -4.63 -0.87
CA GLY A 97 -2.22 -3.78 0.21
C GLY A 97 -0.82 -3.20 0.01
N THR A 98 -0.13 -3.52 -1.08
CA THR A 98 1.16 -2.89 -1.43
C THR A 98 0.95 -1.43 -1.80
N ALA A 99 1.76 -0.54 -1.23
CA ALA A 99 1.75 0.88 -1.57
C ALA A 99 2.23 1.09 -3.01
N PRO A 100 1.58 1.98 -3.79
CA PRO A 100 2.04 2.32 -5.11
C PRO A 100 3.28 3.20 -5.05
N LYS A 101 4.09 3.16 -6.10
CA LYS A 101 5.17 4.12 -6.32
C LYS A 101 4.60 5.41 -6.88
N ILE A 102 4.67 6.49 -6.11
CA ILE A 102 4.16 7.79 -6.51
C ILE A 102 5.33 8.72 -6.81
N ARG A 103 5.24 9.43 -7.94
CA ARG A 103 6.19 10.46 -8.34
C ARG A 103 5.44 11.71 -8.75
N VAL A 104 5.96 12.86 -8.32
CA VAL A 104 5.46 14.17 -8.73
C VAL A 104 6.52 14.81 -9.62
N ARG A 105 6.14 15.18 -10.87
CA ARG A 105 7.02 15.74 -11.91
C ARG A 105 8.22 14.85 -12.31
N GLY A 106 8.08 13.54 -12.20
CA GLY A 106 9.10 12.58 -12.63
C GLY A 106 10.20 12.31 -11.60
N ALA A 107 11.36 11.81 -12.05
CA ALA A 107 12.49 11.56 -11.18
C ALA A 107 13.26 12.87 -10.96
N THR A 108 13.27 13.38 -9.75
CA THR A 108 13.90 14.65 -9.38
C THR A 108 15.33 14.51 -8.88
N SER A 109 15.75 13.27 -8.57
CA SER A 109 17.09 12.97 -8.05
C SER A 109 17.60 11.63 -8.58
N ILE A 110 18.91 11.56 -8.83
CA ILE A 110 19.60 10.31 -9.20
C ILE A 110 19.97 9.54 -7.93
N PHE A 111 20.27 10.22 -6.84
CA PHE A 111 20.76 9.63 -5.59
C PHE A 111 19.83 9.81 -4.38
N GLY A 112 18.73 10.56 -4.52
CA GLY A 112 17.77 10.81 -3.44
C GLY A 112 16.45 10.06 -3.60
N SER A 113 15.65 10.04 -2.54
CA SER A 113 14.28 9.52 -2.60
C SER A 113 13.44 10.34 -3.59
N SER A 114 12.82 9.67 -4.56
CA SER A 114 11.86 10.27 -5.48
C SER A 114 10.41 10.21 -4.97
N LYS A 115 10.22 9.85 -3.69
CA LYS A 115 8.90 9.80 -3.05
C LYS A 115 8.45 11.21 -2.66
N PRO A 116 7.19 11.59 -2.91
CA PRO A 116 6.64 12.84 -2.40
C PRO A 116 6.51 12.79 -0.87
N LEU A 117 6.64 13.96 -0.25
CA LEU A 117 6.42 14.12 1.18
C LEU A 117 4.91 14.11 1.46
N TRP A 118 4.48 13.30 2.43
CA TRP A 118 3.09 13.29 2.89
C TRP A 118 2.92 14.19 4.11
N VAL A 119 1.87 15.02 4.08
CA VAL A 119 1.52 15.90 5.20
C VAL A 119 0.05 15.71 5.51
N VAL A 120 -0.30 15.33 6.73
CA VAL A 120 -1.67 15.10 7.17
C VAL A 120 -2.04 16.10 8.27
N ASP A 121 -2.98 17.00 7.96
CA ASP A 121 -3.40 18.09 8.84
C ASP A 121 -2.24 18.95 9.35
N GLY A 122 -1.26 19.17 8.48
CA GLY A 122 -0.10 19.99 8.77
C GLY A 122 1.07 19.27 9.45
N VAL A 123 0.94 17.99 9.78
CA VAL A 123 2.01 17.16 10.35
C VAL A 123 2.65 16.32 9.25
N ILE A 124 3.98 16.29 9.20
CA ILE A 124 4.74 15.49 8.26
C ILE A 124 4.61 14.01 8.65
N MET A 125 4.21 13.19 7.67
CA MET A 125 4.11 11.75 7.82
C MET A 125 5.36 11.11 7.22
N GLU A 126 6.21 10.58 8.07
CA GLU A 126 7.39 9.84 7.65
C GLU A 126 7.09 8.35 7.56
N ASP A 127 7.75 7.67 6.63
CA ASP A 127 7.71 6.22 6.53
C ASP A 127 8.42 5.59 7.75
N VAL A 128 7.86 4.51 8.26
CA VAL A 128 8.44 3.75 9.39
C VAL A 128 9.76 3.11 8.97
N ILE A 129 9.84 2.68 7.71
CA ILE A 129 11.00 2.04 7.10
C ILE A 129 11.42 2.88 5.89
N ASP A 130 12.70 3.14 5.77
CA ASP A 130 13.26 3.66 4.53
C ASP A 130 13.43 2.51 3.54
N ILE A 131 12.57 2.48 2.51
CA ILE A 131 12.61 1.46 1.46
C ILE A 131 13.29 2.05 0.25
N ASP A 132 14.35 1.39 -0.20
CA ASP A 132 15.04 1.80 -1.40
C ASP A 132 14.17 1.64 -2.67
N ALA A 133 14.60 2.29 -3.76
CA ALA A 133 13.86 2.29 -5.01
C ALA A 133 13.79 0.90 -5.66
N ASP A 134 14.78 0.04 -5.40
CA ASP A 134 14.88 -1.30 -5.98
C ASP A 134 13.92 -2.25 -5.28
N ALA A 135 13.87 -2.24 -3.95
CA ALA A 135 12.88 -3.00 -3.17
C ALA A 135 11.45 -2.58 -3.54
N LEU A 136 11.20 -1.27 -3.69
CA LEU A 136 9.90 -0.77 -4.13
C LEU A 136 9.56 -1.20 -5.57
N SER A 137 10.54 -1.23 -6.47
CA SER A 137 10.34 -1.63 -7.87
C SER A 137 10.19 -3.13 -8.02
N SER A 138 10.83 -3.92 -7.17
CA SER A 138 10.75 -5.38 -7.18
C SER A 138 9.46 -5.92 -6.57
N GLY A 139 8.67 -5.09 -5.86
CA GLY A 139 7.48 -5.53 -5.13
C GLY A 139 7.82 -6.49 -3.99
N ASP A 140 8.94 -6.26 -3.30
CA ASP A 140 9.35 -7.02 -2.13
C ASP A 140 8.28 -6.94 -1.03
N ALA A 141 8.27 -7.93 -0.14
CA ALA A 141 7.38 -8.00 1.02
C ALA A 141 7.52 -6.78 1.97
N THR A 142 8.68 -6.12 1.99
CA THR A 142 8.90 -4.87 2.72
C THR A 142 8.00 -3.73 2.22
N THR A 143 7.55 -3.79 0.95
CA THR A 143 6.63 -2.79 0.38
C THR A 143 5.23 -2.80 0.98
N LEU A 144 4.84 -3.89 1.67
CA LEU A 144 3.58 -3.97 2.41
C LEU A 144 3.52 -2.99 3.59
N ILE A 145 4.67 -2.53 4.08
CA ILE A 145 4.81 -1.65 5.24
C ILE A 145 4.93 -0.18 4.82
N SER A 146 5.17 0.11 3.55
CA SER A 146 5.77 1.37 3.06
C SER A 146 4.85 2.58 2.95
N SER A 147 3.56 2.47 3.22
CA SER A 147 2.65 3.62 3.07
C SER A 147 2.41 4.33 4.40
N ALA A 148 2.96 5.54 4.55
CA ALA A 148 2.73 6.41 5.70
C ALA A 148 1.25 6.79 5.91
N ILE A 149 0.41 6.60 4.88
CA ILE A 149 -1.03 6.94 4.91
C ILE A 149 -1.96 5.73 4.81
N ALA A 150 -1.42 4.50 4.79
CA ALA A 150 -2.23 3.28 4.70
C ALA A 150 -3.22 3.10 5.88
N GLY A 151 -2.95 3.76 7.00
CA GLY A 151 -3.82 3.81 8.17
C GLY A 151 -4.99 4.77 8.06
N LEU A 152 -5.06 5.64 7.03
CA LEU A 152 -6.15 6.60 6.89
C LEU A 152 -7.38 5.96 6.23
N ASN A 153 -8.56 6.28 6.77
CA ASN A 153 -9.82 5.95 6.13
C ASN A 153 -10.17 7.01 5.08
N ALA A 154 -10.52 6.59 3.87
CA ALA A 154 -10.92 7.48 2.78
C ALA A 154 -12.09 8.39 3.16
N ASP A 155 -13.05 7.87 3.95
CA ASP A 155 -14.23 8.61 4.36
C ASP A 155 -13.94 9.76 5.35
N ASP A 156 -12.77 9.77 5.99
CA ASP A 156 -12.34 10.82 6.90
C ASP A 156 -11.58 11.95 6.20
N ILE A 157 -11.25 11.78 4.93
CA ILE A 157 -10.52 12.79 4.16
C ILE A 157 -11.50 13.77 3.54
N GLU A 158 -11.15 15.05 3.59
CA GLU A 158 -11.86 16.13 2.94
C GLU A 158 -11.26 16.44 1.56
N SER A 159 -9.92 16.58 1.48
CA SER A 159 -9.25 16.94 0.23
C SER A 159 -7.77 16.56 0.24
N PHE A 160 -7.22 16.50 -0.99
CA PHE A 160 -5.80 16.39 -1.27
C PHE A 160 -5.34 17.69 -1.94
N SER A 161 -4.21 18.24 -1.51
CA SER A 161 -3.52 19.33 -2.20
C SER A 161 -2.14 18.85 -2.61
N ILE A 162 -1.83 18.87 -3.91
CA ILE A 162 -0.58 18.37 -4.46
C ILE A 162 0.28 19.57 -4.85
N LEU A 163 1.36 19.79 -4.11
CA LEU A 163 2.33 20.85 -4.33
C LEU A 163 3.44 20.33 -5.22
N LYS A 164 3.58 20.92 -6.42
CA LYS A 164 4.37 20.30 -7.48
C LYS A 164 5.73 20.95 -7.70
N ASP A 165 5.90 22.23 -7.44
CA ASP A 165 7.12 22.96 -7.75
C ASP A 165 7.85 23.49 -6.51
N GLY A 166 9.09 23.95 -6.72
CA GLY A 166 9.92 24.49 -5.65
C GLY A 166 9.31 25.70 -4.94
N SER A 167 8.53 26.53 -5.64
CA SER A 167 7.82 27.65 -5.04
C SER A 167 6.74 27.18 -4.06
N ALA A 168 5.97 26.16 -4.47
CA ALA A 168 4.94 25.56 -3.63
C ALA A 168 5.51 24.74 -2.46
N THR A 169 6.67 24.12 -2.63
CA THR A 169 7.26 23.20 -1.66
C THR A 169 8.36 23.82 -0.79
N SER A 170 8.77 25.07 -1.07
CA SER A 170 9.87 25.78 -0.38
C SER A 170 9.70 25.82 1.14
N ILE A 171 8.46 25.89 1.61
CA ILE A 171 8.09 25.90 3.03
C ILE A 171 8.50 24.61 3.78
N TYR A 172 8.73 23.50 3.04
CA TYR A 172 9.14 22.20 3.60
C TYR A 172 10.64 21.92 3.41
N GLY A 173 11.37 22.85 2.74
CA GLY A 173 12.81 22.72 2.52
C GLY A 173 13.20 21.54 1.64
N ALA A 174 14.43 21.02 1.85
CA ALA A 174 15.02 19.96 1.05
C ALA A 174 14.24 18.62 1.08
N ARG A 175 13.46 18.36 2.11
CA ARG A 175 12.62 17.14 2.22
C ARG A 175 11.54 17.07 1.15
N ALA A 176 11.14 18.18 0.56
CA ALA A 176 10.05 18.30 -0.39
C ALA A 176 10.52 18.38 -1.86
N MET A 177 11.75 17.99 -2.17
CA MET A 177 12.30 18.03 -3.54
C MET A 177 11.46 17.21 -4.54
N ALA A 178 10.86 16.12 -4.10
CA ALA A 178 10.02 15.25 -4.91
C ALA A 178 8.53 15.65 -4.91
N GLY A 179 8.19 16.86 -4.42
CA GLY A 179 6.82 17.34 -4.25
C GLY A 179 6.24 17.02 -2.87
N VAL A 180 5.06 17.61 -2.58
CA VAL A 180 4.34 17.40 -1.32
C VAL A 180 2.89 17.07 -1.61
N ILE A 181 2.34 16.07 -0.94
CA ILE A 181 0.92 15.72 -0.97
C ILE A 181 0.34 16.01 0.42
N VAL A 182 -0.48 17.03 0.49
CA VAL A 182 -1.15 17.46 1.72
C VAL A 182 -2.53 16.86 1.78
N VAL A 183 -2.82 16.12 2.83
CA VAL A 183 -4.11 15.53 3.14
C VAL A 183 -4.78 16.37 4.22
N THR A 184 -6.01 16.79 3.96
CA THR A 184 -6.84 17.48 4.96
C THR A 184 -7.97 16.53 5.38
N THR A 185 -8.12 16.33 6.69
CA THR A 185 -9.22 15.50 7.23
C THR A 185 -10.47 16.33 7.51
N LYS A 186 -11.62 15.64 7.53
CA LYS A 186 -12.92 16.24 7.84
C LYS A 186 -12.94 16.82 9.25
N LYS A 187 -13.59 17.97 9.38
CA LYS A 187 -13.78 18.68 10.66
C LYS A 187 -15.26 18.74 11.05
N GLY A 188 -15.52 18.95 12.34
CA GLY A 188 -16.84 19.27 12.83
C GLY A 188 -17.39 20.55 12.21
N ARG A 189 -18.70 20.66 12.11
CA ARG A 189 -19.41 21.86 11.63
C ARG A 189 -20.34 22.34 12.71
N ALA A 190 -20.50 23.66 12.83
CA ALA A 190 -21.53 24.24 13.68
C ALA A 190 -22.92 23.97 13.07
N GLY A 191 -23.89 23.65 13.92
CA GLY A 191 -25.27 23.37 13.52
C GLY A 191 -25.80 22.06 14.14
N GLU A 192 -26.73 21.43 13.45
CA GLU A 192 -27.34 20.18 13.90
C GLU A 192 -26.35 19.00 13.89
N SER A 193 -26.46 18.16 14.91
CA SER A 193 -25.66 16.93 14.98
C SER A 193 -26.06 15.96 13.87
N ARG A 194 -25.09 15.49 13.12
CA ARG A 194 -25.28 14.55 12.02
C ARG A 194 -24.48 13.26 12.25
N ILE A 195 -25.19 12.15 12.26
CA ILE A 195 -24.58 10.81 12.22
C ILE A 195 -24.67 10.32 10.77
N SER A 196 -23.56 9.83 10.24
CA SER A 196 -23.49 9.26 8.92
C SER A 196 -22.93 7.84 9.00
N TYR A 197 -23.53 6.94 8.24
CA TYR A 197 -23.02 5.59 8.03
C TYR A 197 -22.76 5.41 6.54
N THR A 198 -21.57 4.91 6.21
CA THR A 198 -21.17 4.56 4.85
C THR A 198 -20.78 3.08 4.82
N GLY A 199 -21.39 2.34 3.91
CA GLY A 199 -21.04 0.95 3.63
C GLY A 199 -20.58 0.81 2.18
N ASP A 200 -19.30 0.46 1.99
CA ASP A 200 -18.73 0.20 0.67
C ASP A 200 -18.58 -1.30 0.46
N TYR A 201 -19.12 -1.81 -0.63
CA TYR A 201 -19.07 -3.22 -0.99
C TYR A 201 -18.48 -3.38 -2.38
N THR A 202 -17.35 -4.07 -2.46
CA THR A 202 -16.67 -4.33 -3.73
C THR A 202 -16.60 -5.81 -4.01
N PHE A 203 -17.26 -6.24 -5.06
CA PHE A 203 -17.23 -7.61 -5.52
C PHE A 203 -16.15 -7.77 -6.59
N ARG A 204 -15.25 -8.75 -6.41
CA ARG A 204 -14.20 -9.11 -7.37
C ARG A 204 -14.48 -10.50 -7.92
N MET A 205 -14.53 -10.60 -9.23
CA MET A 205 -14.71 -11.88 -9.93
C MET A 205 -13.36 -12.55 -10.15
N THR A 206 -13.36 -13.88 -10.15
CA THR A 206 -12.18 -14.67 -10.54
C THR A 206 -11.81 -14.37 -11.99
N PRO A 207 -10.52 -14.14 -12.32
CA PRO A 207 -10.07 -13.97 -13.70
C PRO A 207 -10.31 -15.25 -14.51
N ARG A 208 -10.39 -15.13 -15.83
CA ARG A 208 -10.60 -16.26 -16.73
C ARG A 208 -9.51 -16.31 -17.80
N TYR A 209 -9.04 -17.49 -18.12
CA TYR A 209 -8.05 -17.67 -19.18
C TYR A 209 -8.53 -17.16 -20.56
N ALA A 210 -9.84 -17.09 -20.80
CA ALA A 210 -10.39 -16.51 -22.01
C ALA A 210 -10.04 -15.03 -22.22
N ASP A 211 -9.71 -14.34 -21.14
CA ASP A 211 -9.35 -12.91 -21.15
C ASP A 211 -7.85 -12.70 -21.46
N PHE A 212 -7.05 -13.79 -21.57
CA PHE A 212 -5.60 -13.76 -21.77
C PHE A 212 -5.19 -14.61 -22.97
N ASN A 213 -4.12 -14.19 -23.66
CA ASN A 213 -3.52 -14.95 -24.75
C ASN A 213 -2.48 -15.96 -24.22
N ILE A 214 -2.95 -17.02 -23.59
CA ILE A 214 -2.11 -18.06 -22.97
C ILE A 214 -2.41 -19.41 -23.63
N MET A 215 -1.35 -20.17 -23.94
CA MET A 215 -1.47 -21.49 -24.55
C MET A 215 -2.34 -22.42 -23.70
N ASN A 216 -3.19 -23.19 -24.36
CA ASN A 216 -3.88 -24.32 -23.74
C ASN A 216 -2.94 -25.53 -23.58
N SER A 217 -3.42 -26.60 -22.92
CA SER A 217 -2.60 -27.80 -22.69
C SER A 217 -2.22 -28.52 -23.97
N GLN A 218 -3.08 -28.55 -24.99
CA GLN A 218 -2.80 -29.21 -26.27
C GLN A 218 -1.68 -28.51 -27.03
N ASP A 219 -1.75 -27.17 -27.16
CA ASP A 219 -0.73 -26.40 -27.84
C ASP A 219 0.61 -26.54 -27.13
N GLN A 220 0.61 -26.50 -25.81
CA GLN A 220 1.83 -26.65 -25.02
C GLN A 220 2.43 -28.05 -25.10
N MET A 221 1.60 -29.10 -25.09
CA MET A 221 2.08 -30.47 -25.27
C MET A 221 2.63 -30.71 -26.68
N SER A 222 2.10 -30.05 -27.70
CA SER A 222 2.66 -30.09 -29.06
C SER A 222 4.08 -29.52 -29.10
N VAL A 223 4.33 -28.41 -28.42
CA VAL A 223 5.68 -27.83 -28.27
C VAL A 223 6.61 -28.81 -27.54
N TYR A 224 6.16 -29.42 -26.45
CA TYR A 224 6.97 -30.39 -25.72
C TYR A 224 7.28 -31.64 -26.55
N GLN A 225 6.36 -32.13 -27.36
CA GLN A 225 6.61 -33.26 -28.27
C GLN A 225 7.67 -32.91 -29.30
N GLU A 226 7.63 -31.71 -29.88
CA GLU A 226 8.64 -31.23 -30.81
C GLU A 226 10.02 -31.11 -30.14
N MET A 227 10.07 -30.56 -28.92
CA MET A 227 11.32 -30.50 -28.13
C MET A 227 11.89 -31.89 -27.83
N ALA A 228 11.03 -32.85 -27.48
CA ALA A 228 11.42 -34.22 -27.25
C ALA A 228 11.96 -34.90 -28.52
N ALA A 229 11.28 -34.71 -29.66
CA ALA A 229 11.69 -35.26 -30.96
C ALA A 229 13.04 -34.68 -31.42
N LYS A 230 13.33 -33.40 -31.12
CA LYS A 230 14.61 -32.75 -31.41
C LYS A 230 15.72 -33.10 -30.40
N GLY A 231 15.43 -33.90 -29.38
CA GLY A 231 16.39 -34.26 -28.32
C GLY A 231 16.76 -33.12 -27.37
N TRP A 232 15.96 -32.06 -27.35
CA TRP A 232 16.18 -30.92 -26.44
C TRP A 232 15.78 -31.23 -24.99
N LEU A 233 14.99 -32.28 -24.77
CA LEU A 233 14.64 -32.77 -23.44
C LEU A 233 15.56 -33.93 -23.05
N ASN A 234 16.52 -33.67 -22.17
CA ASN A 234 17.43 -34.68 -21.68
C ASN A 234 16.76 -35.55 -20.60
N ASN A 235 16.39 -36.78 -20.95
CA ASN A 235 15.65 -37.69 -20.07
C ASN A 235 16.44 -38.10 -18.81
N SER A 236 17.77 -38.07 -18.85
CA SER A 236 18.61 -38.50 -17.71
C SER A 236 18.62 -37.47 -16.57
N THR A 237 18.40 -36.20 -16.87
CA THR A 237 18.44 -35.10 -15.89
C THR A 237 17.09 -34.43 -15.68
N ILE A 238 16.13 -34.59 -16.60
CA ILE A 238 14.87 -33.82 -16.58
C ILE A 238 14.04 -34.05 -15.31
N ALA A 239 14.03 -35.25 -14.76
CA ALA A 239 13.32 -35.55 -13.51
C ALA A 239 13.90 -34.80 -12.29
N ASN A 240 15.20 -34.50 -12.35
CA ASN A 240 15.95 -33.81 -11.30
C ASN A 240 16.16 -32.33 -11.60
N ALA A 241 15.62 -31.83 -12.72
CA ALA A 241 15.78 -30.43 -13.11
C ALA A 241 15.10 -29.48 -12.09
N SER A 242 15.60 -28.27 -12.01
CA SER A 242 15.02 -27.23 -11.14
C SER A 242 13.58 -26.87 -11.50
N SER A 243 13.16 -27.20 -12.75
CA SER A 243 11.79 -26.99 -13.24
C SER A 243 11.45 -28.10 -14.23
N SER A 244 10.99 -29.23 -13.74
CA SER A 244 10.82 -30.45 -14.54
C SER A 244 9.49 -30.58 -15.29
N GLY A 245 8.42 -29.96 -14.78
CA GLY A 245 7.09 -30.05 -15.39
C GLY A 245 6.55 -31.47 -15.54
N VAL A 246 5.68 -31.66 -16.52
CA VAL A 246 4.99 -32.95 -16.78
C VAL A 246 5.99 -34.03 -17.24
N TYR A 247 6.94 -33.67 -18.09
CA TYR A 247 7.94 -34.63 -18.57
C TYR A 247 8.87 -35.09 -17.46
N GLY A 248 9.31 -34.17 -16.59
CA GLY A 248 10.10 -34.54 -15.42
C GLY A 248 9.36 -35.46 -14.48
N LYS A 249 8.09 -35.18 -14.21
CA LYS A 249 7.24 -36.04 -13.39
C LYS A 249 7.03 -37.44 -14.01
N MET A 250 6.83 -37.51 -15.32
CA MET A 250 6.74 -38.78 -16.03
C MET A 250 8.01 -39.62 -15.83
N TRP A 251 9.19 -39.02 -15.99
CA TRP A 251 10.45 -39.72 -15.81
C TRP A 251 10.72 -40.08 -14.33
N GLU A 252 10.32 -39.23 -13.39
CA GLU A 252 10.33 -39.58 -11.96
C GLU A 252 9.52 -40.83 -11.69
N LEU A 253 8.31 -40.92 -12.24
CA LEU A 253 7.43 -42.09 -12.08
C LEU A 253 8.02 -43.36 -12.73
N VAL A 254 8.65 -43.22 -13.89
CA VAL A 254 9.38 -44.34 -14.55
C VAL A 254 10.56 -44.80 -13.69
N ASN A 255 11.40 -43.87 -13.22
CA ASN A 255 12.59 -44.18 -12.42
C ASN A 255 12.26 -44.80 -11.05
N THR A 256 11.08 -44.43 -10.51
CA THR A 256 10.59 -45.01 -9.24
C THR A 256 9.75 -46.28 -9.42
N GLY A 257 9.59 -46.77 -10.65
CA GLY A 257 8.82 -47.98 -10.96
C GLY A 257 7.30 -47.83 -10.84
N LYS A 258 6.80 -46.60 -10.68
CA LYS A 258 5.37 -46.29 -10.61
C LYS A 258 4.70 -46.19 -11.98
N LEU A 259 5.48 -45.99 -13.04
CA LEU A 259 5.06 -45.99 -14.42
C LEU A 259 5.95 -46.96 -15.20
N GLU A 260 5.35 -47.86 -16.01
CA GLU A 260 6.10 -48.73 -16.86
C GLU A 260 6.91 -47.95 -17.91
N ASN A 261 8.18 -48.36 -18.12
CA ASN A 261 9.03 -47.75 -19.11
C ASN A 261 8.73 -48.26 -20.53
N THR A 262 7.46 -48.20 -20.92
CA THR A 262 7.03 -48.49 -22.29
C THR A 262 6.52 -47.22 -22.96
N GLU A 263 6.68 -47.14 -24.27
CA GLU A 263 6.19 -46.00 -25.04
C GLU A 263 4.69 -45.82 -24.84
N ALA A 264 3.92 -46.90 -24.86
CA ALA A 264 2.48 -46.87 -24.65
C ALA A 264 2.08 -46.32 -23.28
N ALA A 265 2.81 -46.68 -22.22
CA ALA A 265 2.51 -46.17 -20.87
C ALA A 265 2.89 -44.69 -20.73
N ARG A 266 4.04 -44.25 -21.27
CA ARG A 266 4.46 -42.84 -21.28
C ARG A 266 3.50 -41.99 -22.09
N ASN A 267 3.13 -42.42 -23.29
CA ASN A 267 2.18 -41.70 -24.13
C ASN A 267 0.80 -41.59 -23.48
N ARG A 268 0.33 -42.64 -22.78
CA ARG A 268 -0.93 -42.58 -22.01
C ARG A 268 -0.87 -41.55 -20.88
N TYR A 269 0.25 -41.45 -20.19
CA TYR A 269 0.48 -40.44 -19.15
C TYR A 269 0.45 -39.02 -19.74
N LEU A 270 1.25 -38.77 -20.79
CA LEU A 270 1.34 -37.47 -21.44
C LEU A 270 0.01 -37.03 -22.06
N ARG A 271 -0.77 -37.97 -22.62
CA ARG A 271 -2.10 -37.69 -23.17
C ARG A 271 -3.09 -37.18 -22.12
N LYS A 272 -2.98 -37.63 -20.85
CA LYS A 272 -3.79 -37.08 -19.77
C LYS A 272 -3.47 -35.60 -19.54
N ALA A 273 -2.21 -35.21 -19.61
CA ALA A 273 -1.77 -33.83 -19.46
C ALA A 273 -2.22 -32.95 -20.63
N GLU A 274 -2.24 -33.48 -21.85
CA GLU A 274 -2.70 -32.78 -23.06
C GLU A 274 -4.15 -32.28 -22.94
N TYR A 275 -5.04 -33.06 -22.33
CA TYR A 275 -6.45 -32.71 -22.19
C TYR A 275 -6.81 -32.06 -20.87
N ARG A 276 -5.86 -31.82 -19.96
CA ARG A 276 -6.14 -31.35 -18.60
C ARG A 276 -6.69 -29.92 -18.56
N ASN A 277 -6.03 -29.00 -19.22
CA ASN A 277 -6.41 -27.57 -19.25
C ASN A 277 -6.66 -26.97 -17.87
N THR A 278 -5.73 -27.19 -16.93
CA THR A 278 -5.84 -26.67 -15.57
C THR A 278 -6.13 -25.17 -15.59
N ASP A 279 -7.13 -24.78 -14.84
CA ASP A 279 -7.50 -23.38 -14.64
C ASP A 279 -6.91 -22.87 -13.33
N TRP A 280 -5.64 -22.40 -13.42
CA TRP A 280 -4.94 -21.88 -12.25
C TRP A 280 -5.58 -20.65 -11.63
N PHE A 281 -6.36 -19.87 -12.41
CA PHE A 281 -7.12 -18.78 -11.82
C PHE A 281 -8.20 -19.32 -10.89
N LYS A 282 -8.91 -20.34 -11.28
CA LYS A 282 -9.92 -20.98 -10.43
C LYS A 282 -9.31 -21.65 -9.19
N GLU A 283 -8.12 -22.25 -9.33
CA GLU A 283 -7.42 -22.91 -8.22
C GLU A 283 -6.86 -21.92 -7.20
N LEU A 284 -6.33 -20.76 -7.64
CA LEU A 284 -5.58 -19.83 -6.80
C LEU A 284 -6.40 -18.61 -6.36
N PHE A 285 -7.46 -18.28 -7.10
CA PHE A 285 -8.27 -17.10 -6.83
C PHE A 285 -9.66 -17.50 -6.32
N ARG A 286 -10.33 -16.54 -5.76
CA ARG A 286 -11.72 -16.65 -5.33
C ARG A 286 -12.51 -15.42 -5.75
N SER A 287 -13.78 -15.58 -6.04
CA SER A 287 -14.70 -14.44 -6.05
C SER A 287 -14.80 -13.94 -4.61
N SER A 288 -14.50 -12.68 -4.39
CA SER A 288 -14.41 -12.10 -3.05
C SER A 288 -15.26 -10.85 -2.92
N LEU A 289 -15.81 -10.66 -1.73
CA LEU A 289 -16.53 -9.46 -1.34
C LEU A 289 -15.70 -8.72 -0.29
N MET A 290 -15.06 -7.62 -0.71
CA MET A 290 -14.48 -6.66 0.21
C MET A 290 -15.59 -5.75 0.72
N HIS A 291 -15.60 -5.48 2.00
CA HIS A 291 -16.55 -4.52 2.57
C HIS A 291 -15.89 -3.62 3.60
N THR A 292 -16.31 -2.36 3.61
CA THR A 292 -15.88 -1.35 4.57
C THR A 292 -17.11 -0.73 5.19
N HIS A 293 -17.12 -0.62 6.50
CA HIS A 293 -18.15 0.03 7.28
C HIS A 293 -17.55 1.23 8.00
N SER A 294 -18.13 2.39 7.80
CA SER A 294 -17.66 3.65 8.39
C SER A 294 -18.83 4.36 9.06
N ILE A 295 -18.66 4.70 10.30
CA ILE A 295 -19.61 5.51 11.07
C ILE A 295 -18.92 6.83 11.42
N SER A 296 -19.58 7.95 11.19
CA SER A 296 -19.07 9.26 11.60
C SER A 296 -20.15 10.11 12.25
N LEU A 297 -19.72 10.91 13.22
CA LEU A 297 -20.50 11.91 13.92
C LEU A 297 -19.89 13.28 13.68
N SER A 298 -20.64 14.21 13.13
CA SER A 298 -20.29 15.63 13.06
C SER A 298 -21.31 16.40 13.90
N SER A 299 -20.82 17.19 14.84
CA SER A 299 -21.64 18.01 15.72
C SER A 299 -20.89 19.26 16.14
N GLY A 300 -21.61 20.30 16.54
CA GLY A 300 -20.95 21.46 17.11
C GLY A 300 -21.84 22.68 17.25
N THR A 301 -21.28 23.64 17.96
CA THR A 301 -21.77 25.00 18.12
C THR A 301 -20.76 25.97 17.50
N GLU A 302 -21.01 27.26 17.54
CA GLU A 302 -20.02 28.27 17.14
C GLU A 302 -18.74 28.22 18.01
N LYS A 303 -18.88 27.77 19.26
CA LYS A 303 -17.76 27.66 20.21
C LYS A 303 -17.01 26.34 20.16
N SER A 304 -17.69 25.26 19.81
CA SER A 304 -17.09 23.93 19.81
C SER A 304 -17.61 23.08 18.65
N GLN A 305 -16.72 22.42 17.93
CA GLN A 305 -17.05 21.58 16.79
C GLN A 305 -16.29 20.26 16.91
N TYR A 306 -16.99 19.16 16.64
CA TYR A 306 -16.45 17.81 16.80
C TYR A 306 -16.75 16.97 15.56
N TYR A 307 -15.77 16.27 15.10
CA TYR A 307 -15.89 15.18 14.14
C TYR A 307 -15.27 13.93 14.75
N ALA A 308 -16.02 12.87 14.84
CA ALA A 308 -15.52 11.57 15.30
C ALA A 308 -15.93 10.51 14.29
N SER A 309 -15.05 9.57 14.00
CA SER A 309 -15.33 8.45 13.11
C SER A 309 -14.68 7.16 13.58
N MET A 310 -15.30 6.05 13.20
CA MET A 310 -14.75 4.70 13.33
C MET A 310 -15.01 3.95 12.03
N SER A 311 -14.02 3.16 11.57
CA SER A 311 -14.23 2.27 10.44
C SER A 311 -13.64 0.89 10.65
N ALA A 312 -14.24 -0.09 9.97
CA ALA A 312 -13.73 -1.45 9.87
C ALA A 312 -13.78 -1.88 8.41
N MET A 313 -12.65 -2.35 7.89
CA MET A 313 -12.49 -2.87 6.54
C MET A 313 -12.09 -4.34 6.62
N PHE A 314 -12.79 -5.17 5.85
CA PHE A 314 -12.53 -6.59 5.73
C PHE A 314 -12.35 -6.94 4.24
N ASP A 315 -11.18 -7.37 3.89
CA ASP A 315 -10.87 -7.84 2.55
C ASP A 315 -10.32 -9.26 2.63
N PRO A 316 -11.13 -10.26 2.27
CA PRO A 316 -10.66 -11.65 2.26
C PRO A 316 -9.62 -11.91 1.16
N GLY A 317 -9.24 -10.89 0.39
CA GLY A 317 -8.31 -11.01 -0.72
C GLY A 317 -8.90 -11.61 -2.00
N TRP A 318 -8.29 -11.28 -3.11
CA TRP A 318 -8.62 -11.87 -4.41
C TRP A 318 -7.97 -13.24 -4.60
N THR A 319 -6.77 -13.41 -4.03
CA THR A 319 -6.09 -14.71 -3.95
C THR A 319 -6.44 -15.44 -2.65
N LYS A 320 -6.49 -16.77 -2.69
CA LYS A 320 -6.88 -17.61 -1.53
C LYS A 320 -5.92 -17.48 -0.33
N ALA A 321 -4.70 -16.99 -0.57
CA ALA A 321 -3.65 -16.86 0.45
C ALA A 321 -3.42 -15.43 0.93
N SER A 322 -4.36 -14.52 0.67
CA SER A 322 -4.22 -13.10 1.07
C SER A 322 -5.48 -12.64 1.78
N GLU A 323 -5.31 -11.89 2.86
CA GLU A 323 -6.40 -11.20 3.54
C GLU A 323 -5.89 -9.92 4.21
N VAL A 324 -6.76 -8.94 4.37
CA VAL A 324 -6.47 -7.68 5.08
C VAL A 324 -7.66 -7.29 5.93
N GLU A 325 -7.39 -6.96 7.17
CA GLU A 325 -8.33 -6.32 8.09
C GLU A 325 -7.75 -4.98 8.53
N ARG A 326 -8.56 -3.94 8.58
CA ARG A 326 -8.14 -2.63 9.07
C ARG A 326 -9.24 -1.99 9.91
N TYR A 327 -8.86 -1.50 11.06
CA TYR A 327 -9.71 -0.75 11.97
C TYR A 327 -9.14 0.64 12.14
N THR A 328 -9.97 1.68 12.07
CA THR A 328 -9.53 3.07 12.28
C THR A 328 -10.47 3.80 13.24
N ALA A 329 -9.91 4.76 13.96
CA ALA A 329 -10.66 5.69 14.77
C ALA A 329 -10.05 7.08 14.66
N ASN A 330 -10.87 8.11 14.44
CA ASN A 330 -10.45 9.50 14.34
C ASN A 330 -11.34 10.40 15.19
N LEU A 331 -10.71 11.40 15.80
CA LEU A 331 -11.35 12.47 16.51
C LEU A 331 -10.71 13.80 16.11
N ASN A 332 -11.51 14.74 15.67
CA ASN A 332 -11.11 16.10 15.38
C ASN A 332 -12.03 17.05 16.15
N ALA A 333 -11.47 17.80 17.08
CA ALA A 333 -12.19 18.71 17.95
C ALA A 333 -11.61 20.12 17.80
N THR A 334 -12.46 21.11 17.51
CA THR A 334 -12.12 22.53 17.47
C THR A 334 -12.87 23.23 18.59
N TYR A 335 -12.18 23.97 19.41
CA TYR A 335 -12.75 24.73 20.52
C TYR A 335 -12.29 26.19 20.46
N ASN A 336 -13.23 27.11 20.30
CA ASN A 336 -13.00 28.55 20.36
C ASN A 336 -13.07 28.99 21.85
N ILE A 337 -11.90 29.04 22.49
CA ILE A 337 -11.77 29.43 23.91
C ILE A 337 -12.23 30.87 24.09
N PHE A 338 -11.77 31.73 23.18
CA PHE A 338 -12.19 33.12 23.03
C PHE A 338 -12.40 33.39 21.53
N ASP A 339 -12.99 34.52 21.17
CA ASP A 339 -13.23 34.90 19.77
C ASP A 339 -11.94 34.99 18.96
N ASN A 340 -10.81 35.22 19.65
CA ASN A 340 -9.49 35.34 19.05
C ASN A 340 -8.54 34.18 19.41
N LEU A 341 -9.00 33.16 20.12
CA LEU A 341 -8.17 32.03 20.55
C LEU A 341 -8.90 30.69 20.28
N THR A 342 -8.34 29.90 19.37
CA THR A 342 -8.88 28.59 18.97
C THR A 342 -7.89 27.47 19.31
N LEU A 343 -8.39 26.39 19.89
CA LEU A 343 -7.67 25.14 20.12
C LEU A 343 -8.22 24.07 19.19
N ASN A 344 -7.35 23.42 18.40
CA ASN A 344 -7.67 22.25 17.60
C ASN A 344 -6.97 21.02 18.19
N LEU A 345 -7.71 19.96 18.41
CA LEU A 345 -7.20 18.66 18.85
C LEU A 345 -7.53 17.61 17.80
N ILE A 346 -6.53 16.88 17.34
CA ILE A 346 -6.70 15.78 16.37
C ILE A 346 -6.07 14.54 16.97
N SER A 347 -6.84 13.47 17.04
CA SER A 347 -6.36 12.14 17.42
C SER A 347 -6.78 11.14 16.36
N SER A 348 -5.84 10.34 15.88
CA SER A 348 -6.12 9.26 14.94
C SER A 348 -5.40 7.98 15.36
N GLY A 349 -6.05 6.86 15.15
CA GLY A 349 -5.48 5.54 15.37
C GLY A 349 -5.90 4.57 14.29
N SER A 350 -5.00 3.67 13.91
CA SER A 350 -5.30 2.56 13.03
C SER A 350 -4.60 1.28 13.47
N TYR A 351 -5.26 0.16 13.24
CA TYR A 351 -4.72 -1.18 13.35
C TYR A 351 -4.98 -1.93 12.05
N ARG A 352 -3.93 -2.49 11.46
CA ARG A 352 -4.01 -3.30 10.25
C ARG A 352 -3.36 -4.65 10.50
N LYS A 353 -4.10 -5.71 10.17
CA LYS A 353 -3.61 -7.07 10.09
C LYS A 353 -3.68 -7.53 8.65
N GLN A 354 -2.62 -8.17 8.15
CA GLN A 354 -2.55 -8.63 6.78
C GLN A 354 -1.78 -9.93 6.70
N THR A 355 -2.29 -10.88 5.90
CA THR A 355 -1.57 -12.09 5.50
C THR A 355 -1.35 -12.06 3.99
N ALA A 356 -0.17 -12.46 3.55
CA ALA A 356 0.22 -12.50 2.14
C ALA A 356 1.12 -13.72 1.85
N PRO A 357 1.18 -14.20 0.59
CA PRO A 357 2.15 -15.21 0.19
C PRO A 357 3.57 -14.78 0.51
N GLY A 358 4.40 -15.69 1.01
CA GLY A 358 5.81 -15.45 1.25
C GLY A 358 6.55 -15.22 -0.07
N THR A 359 7.17 -14.06 -0.22
CA THR A 359 8.05 -13.75 -1.34
C THR A 359 9.44 -13.50 -0.80
N LEU A 360 10.47 -13.98 -1.49
CA LEU A 360 11.84 -13.62 -1.17
C LEU A 360 12.24 -12.33 -1.87
N ALA A 361 13.24 -11.67 -1.28
CA ALA A 361 13.90 -10.55 -1.92
C ALA A 361 14.31 -10.94 -3.34
N ALA A 362 13.99 -10.07 -4.29
CA ALA A 362 14.37 -10.24 -5.67
C ALA A 362 15.81 -9.77 -5.87
N THR A 363 16.55 -10.46 -6.70
CA THR A 363 17.75 -9.88 -7.29
C THR A 363 17.34 -9.17 -8.58
N THR A 364 17.63 -7.89 -8.68
CA THR A 364 17.40 -7.12 -9.89
C THR A 364 18.65 -7.19 -10.75
N ASP A 365 18.50 -7.69 -11.99
CA ASP A 365 19.56 -7.56 -12.99
C ASP A 365 19.62 -6.09 -13.42
N VAL A 366 20.70 -5.41 -13.04
CA VAL A 366 20.90 -3.98 -13.30
C VAL A 366 21.02 -3.68 -14.80
N VAL A 367 21.45 -4.68 -15.60
CA VAL A 367 21.66 -4.51 -17.04
C VAL A 367 20.37 -4.65 -17.83
N PHE A 368 19.56 -5.66 -17.51
CA PHE A 368 18.34 -5.98 -18.24
C PHE A 368 17.07 -5.52 -17.51
N GLY A 369 17.17 -5.05 -16.27
CA GLY A 369 16.02 -4.65 -15.46
C GLY A 369 15.11 -5.82 -15.05
N GLU A 370 15.57 -7.06 -15.21
CA GLU A 370 14.81 -8.24 -14.84
C GLU A 370 14.88 -8.48 -13.34
N VAL A 371 13.72 -8.77 -12.76
CA VAL A 371 13.59 -9.15 -11.34
C VAL A 371 13.53 -10.67 -11.25
N LYS A 372 14.59 -11.28 -10.73
CA LYS A 372 14.66 -12.72 -10.53
C LYS A 372 14.36 -13.08 -9.07
N ARG A 373 13.39 -13.94 -8.88
CA ARG A 373 13.01 -14.49 -7.56
C ARG A 373 13.16 -16.00 -7.55
N ASP A 374 13.99 -16.52 -6.66
CA ASP A 374 14.24 -17.96 -6.58
C ASP A 374 13.01 -18.77 -6.14
N PHE A 375 12.19 -18.20 -5.23
CA PHE A 375 11.03 -18.87 -4.67
C PHE A 375 9.75 -18.01 -4.83
N ASP A 376 9.51 -17.54 -6.08
CA ASP A 376 8.29 -16.77 -6.37
C ASP A 376 7.06 -17.68 -6.27
N ILE A 377 6.19 -17.36 -5.32
CA ILE A 377 4.90 -18.01 -5.10
C ILE A 377 3.72 -17.05 -5.27
N ASN A 378 3.94 -15.93 -5.97
CA ASN A 378 2.87 -15.01 -6.28
C ASN A 378 1.79 -15.71 -7.13
N PRO A 379 0.53 -15.82 -6.65
CA PRO A 379 -0.52 -16.57 -7.34
C PRO A 379 -0.83 -16.04 -8.75
N TYR A 380 -0.75 -14.72 -8.95
CA TYR A 380 -1.02 -14.13 -10.27
C TYR A 380 0.11 -14.45 -11.26
N SER A 381 1.36 -14.27 -10.84
CA SER A 381 2.53 -14.66 -11.64
C SER A 381 2.49 -16.14 -11.98
N TYR A 382 2.14 -16.98 -11.01
CA TYR A 382 2.02 -18.42 -11.23
C TYR A 382 0.93 -18.76 -12.24
N ALA A 383 -0.28 -18.21 -12.13
CA ALA A 383 -1.37 -18.47 -13.06
C ALA A 383 -1.04 -18.02 -14.49
N MET A 384 -0.30 -16.92 -14.64
CA MET A 384 0.09 -16.39 -15.96
C MET A 384 1.21 -17.17 -16.63
N ASN A 385 2.16 -17.72 -15.85
CA ASN A 385 3.40 -18.28 -16.37
C ASN A 385 3.50 -19.81 -16.22
N SER A 386 2.59 -20.45 -15.48
CA SER A 386 2.65 -21.89 -15.28
C SER A 386 1.89 -22.67 -16.34
N SER A 387 2.41 -23.84 -16.63
CA SER A 387 1.79 -24.75 -17.59
C SER A 387 0.41 -25.20 -17.15
N ARG A 388 -0.54 -25.14 -18.04
CA ARG A 388 -1.90 -25.68 -17.85
C ARG A 388 -1.97 -27.21 -17.97
N THR A 389 -0.84 -27.85 -18.32
CA THR A 389 -0.68 -29.30 -18.35
C THR A 389 -0.46 -29.90 -16.98
N LEU A 390 -0.07 -29.10 -15.98
CA LEU A 390 0.20 -29.55 -14.62
C LEU A 390 -1.10 -29.89 -13.88
N ASP A 391 -1.02 -30.90 -13.01
CA ASP A 391 -2.12 -31.33 -12.14
C ASP A 391 -2.07 -30.56 -10.84
N PRO A 392 -3.14 -29.90 -10.38
CA PRO A 392 -3.14 -29.15 -9.14
C PRO A 392 -2.94 -30.02 -7.89
N ASP A 393 -3.25 -31.32 -7.98
CA ASP A 393 -3.11 -32.28 -6.87
C ASP A 393 -1.73 -32.95 -6.82
N GLU A 394 -0.88 -32.75 -7.83
CA GLU A 394 0.42 -33.39 -7.94
C GLU A 394 1.57 -32.48 -7.50
N PHE A 395 2.62 -33.08 -6.93
CA PHE A 395 3.89 -32.42 -6.69
C PHE A 395 4.83 -32.61 -7.87
N TYR A 396 5.39 -31.50 -8.34
CA TYR A 396 6.43 -31.48 -9.38
C TYR A 396 7.76 -31.08 -8.76
N THR A 397 8.86 -31.18 -9.50
CA THR A 397 10.15 -30.69 -9.03
C THR A 397 10.30 -29.21 -9.42
N ARG A 398 10.57 -28.36 -8.44
CA ARG A 398 10.97 -26.96 -8.59
C ARG A 398 12.07 -26.67 -7.57
N ASN A 399 13.13 -25.96 -7.98
CA ASN A 399 14.26 -25.71 -7.09
C ASN A 399 14.85 -26.98 -6.47
N TYR A 400 14.94 -28.07 -7.26
CA TYR A 400 15.45 -29.39 -6.86
C TYR A 400 14.64 -30.09 -5.75
N ALA A 401 13.47 -29.59 -5.41
CA ALA A 401 12.61 -30.12 -4.34
C ALA A 401 11.15 -30.24 -4.79
N PRO A 402 10.33 -31.07 -4.11
CA PRO A 402 8.91 -31.17 -4.38
C PRO A 402 8.22 -29.81 -4.23
N PHE A 403 7.38 -29.46 -5.21
CA PHE A 403 6.64 -28.22 -5.26
C PHE A 403 5.20 -28.43 -5.73
N ASN A 404 4.26 -27.90 -4.98
CA ASN A 404 2.88 -27.69 -5.37
C ASN A 404 2.46 -26.31 -4.87
N ILE A 405 1.98 -25.42 -5.74
CA ILE A 405 1.67 -24.03 -5.37
C ILE A 405 0.59 -23.94 -4.29
N LEU A 406 -0.44 -24.79 -4.35
CA LEU A 406 -1.54 -24.78 -3.38
C LEU A 406 -1.07 -25.17 -1.99
N ASP A 407 -0.17 -26.16 -1.90
CA ASP A 407 0.47 -26.59 -0.67
C ASP A 407 1.47 -25.53 -0.15
N GLU A 408 2.24 -24.92 -1.05
CA GLU A 408 3.26 -23.92 -0.72
C GLU A 408 2.66 -22.64 -0.14
N LEU A 409 1.52 -22.17 -0.64
CA LEU A 409 0.84 -20.99 -0.12
C LEU A 409 0.42 -21.13 1.35
N GLY A 410 0.18 -22.34 1.83
CA GLY A 410 -0.08 -22.62 3.24
C GLY A 410 1.17 -22.81 4.11
N LYS A 411 2.35 -22.93 3.47
CA LYS A 411 3.62 -23.25 4.14
C LYS A 411 4.66 -22.14 4.09
N ASN A 412 4.47 -21.17 3.22
CA ASN A 412 5.36 -20.04 3.05
C ASN A 412 4.51 -18.76 2.92
N TYR A 413 4.35 -18.04 4.03
CA TYR A 413 3.48 -16.89 4.13
C TYR A 413 4.05 -15.82 5.05
N ILE A 414 3.55 -14.60 4.88
CA ILE A 414 3.91 -13.44 5.67
C ILE A 414 2.69 -12.94 6.41
N ASP A 415 2.85 -12.76 7.72
CA ASP A 415 1.90 -12.04 8.57
C ASP A 415 2.45 -10.67 8.91
N LEU A 416 1.61 -9.65 8.79
CA LEU A 416 1.92 -8.27 9.03
C LEU A 416 0.90 -7.66 9.99
N ASN A 417 1.39 -7.05 11.06
CA ASN A 417 0.61 -6.26 12.00
C ASN A 417 1.16 -4.84 12.05
N VAL A 418 0.30 -3.85 11.83
CA VAL A 418 0.68 -2.43 11.84
C VAL A 418 -0.25 -1.67 12.78
N VAL A 419 0.33 -0.92 13.70
CA VAL A 419 -0.37 0.01 14.58
C VAL A 419 0.17 1.40 14.32
N ASP A 420 -0.72 2.35 14.03
CA ASP A 420 -0.38 3.77 13.93
C ASP A 420 -1.27 4.57 14.86
N THR A 421 -0.67 5.47 15.62
CA THR A 421 -1.40 6.43 16.47
C THR A 421 -0.79 7.81 16.33
N LYS A 422 -1.62 8.82 16.24
CA LYS A 422 -1.21 10.23 16.18
C LYS A 422 -2.10 11.04 17.12
N PHE A 423 -1.46 11.90 17.90
CA PHE A 423 -2.11 12.93 18.68
C PHE A 423 -1.50 14.29 18.33
N GLN A 424 -2.35 15.29 18.09
CA GLN A 424 -1.95 16.62 17.66
C GLN A 424 -2.79 17.67 18.39
N ALA A 425 -2.15 18.72 18.85
CA ALA A 425 -2.77 19.92 19.40
C ALA A 425 -2.26 21.16 18.66
N GLU A 426 -3.13 22.04 18.24
CA GLU A 426 -2.78 23.29 17.61
C GLU A 426 -3.55 24.43 18.28
N LEU A 427 -2.82 25.44 18.73
CA LEU A 427 -3.35 26.68 19.29
C LEU A 427 -3.17 27.80 18.27
N ARG A 428 -4.26 28.51 17.95
CA ARG A 428 -4.27 29.68 17.05
C ARG A 428 -4.75 30.89 17.80
N TYR A 429 -3.96 31.96 17.75
CA TYR A 429 -4.25 33.21 18.42
C TYR A 429 -4.22 34.38 17.43
N LYS A 430 -5.30 35.17 17.40
CA LYS A 430 -5.48 36.33 16.54
C LYS A 430 -5.53 37.61 17.40
N PRO A 431 -4.37 38.17 17.82
CA PRO A 431 -4.33 39.31 18.73
C PRO A 431 -4.91 40.58 18.09
N VAL A 432 -4.70 40.78 16.80
CA VAL A 432 -5.20 41.93 16.03
C VAL A 432 -5.62 41.47 14.64
N THR A 433 -6.42 42.27 13.98
CA THR A 433 -6.86 42.01 12.60
C THR A 433 -5.66 41.80 11.67
N GLY A 434 -5.66 40.71 10.93
CA GLY A 434 -4.61 40.38 9.99
C GLY A 434 -3.45 39.54 10.59
N LEU A 435 -3.20 39.59 11.89
CA LEU A 435 -2.13 38.81 12.54
C LEU A 435 -2.69 37.50 13.14
N GLU A 436 -2.12 36.37 12.74
CA GLU A 436 -2.40 35.07 13.30
C GLU A 436 -1.09 34.44 13.78
N LEU A 437 -1.05 34.02 15.04
CA LEU A 437 0.02 33.24 15.65
C LEU A 437 -0.50 31.80 15.86
N SER A 438 0.29 30.82 15.46
CA SER A 438 -0.05 29.42 15.66
C SER A 438 1.09 28.65 16.32
N ALA A 439 0.71 27.75 17.23
CA ALA A 439 1.62 26.81 17.87
C ALA A 439 1.02 25.40 17.70
N LEU A 440 1.77 24.49 17.11
CA LEU A 440 1.37 23.11 16.89
C LEU A 440 2.36 22.18 17.62
N ALA A 441 1.81 21.17 18.28
CA ALA A 441 2.55 20.05 18.83
C ALA A 441 1.90 18.75 18.40
N ALA A 442 2.67 17.79 17.92
CA ALA A 442 2.17 16.46 17.57
C ALA A 442 3.15 15.37 18.04
N ILE A 443 2.57 14.22 18.36
CA ILE A 443 3.28 12.99 18.64
C ILE A 443 2.65 11.88 17.79
N LYS A 444 3.49 11.09 17.14
CA LYS A 444 3.10 9.93 16.37
C LYS A 444 3.88 8.71 16.84
N TYR A 445 3.19 7.62 17.07
CA TYR A 445 3.76 6.31 17.33
C TYR A 445 3.29 5.33 16.27
N SER A 446 4.25 4.65 15.63
CA SER A 446 4.00 3.59 14.66
C SER A 446 4.77 2.34 15.06
N ALA A 447 4.11 1.21 15.06
CA ALA A 447 4.71 -0.10 15.34
C ALA A 447 4.30 -1.08 14.25
N THR A 448 5.27 -1.78 13.69
CA THR A 448 5.06 -2.78 12.64
C THR A 448 5.81 -4.05 12.99
N THR A 449 5.10 -5.17 12.99
CA THR A 449 5.67 -6.51 13.11
C THR A 449 5.40 -7.25 11.81
N GLN A 450 6.44 -7.74 11.17
CA GLN A 450 6.38 -8.61 10.00
C GLN A 450 7.00 -9.95 10.34
N GLU A 451 6.24 -11.02 10.14
CA GLU A 451 6.67 -12.40 10.37
C GLU A 451 6.58 -13.18 9.06
N HIS A 452 7.72 -13.69 8.58
CA HIS A 452 7.78 -14.55 7.41
C HIS A 452 8.00 -15.98 7.86
N ASN A 453 7.00 -16.80 7.66
CA ASN A 453 6.94 -18.21 8.07
C ASN A 453 7.23 -19.11 6.87
N ILE A 454 8.37 -19.78 6.86
CA ILE A 454 8.78 -20.78 5.87
C ILE A 454 8.86 -22.11 6.61
N THR A 455 7.80 -22.90 6.54
CA THR A 455 7.74 -24.15 7.30
C THR A 455 8.70 -25.22 6.76
N ASP A 456 9.00 -26.22 7.56
CA ASP A 456 9.97 -27.30 7.24
C ASP A 456 9.59 -28.17 6.03
N TYR A 457 8.31 -28.20 5.65
CA TYR A 457 7.81 -28.93 4.47
C TYR A 457 7.55 -28.03 3.25
N SER A 458 7.89 -26.75 3.30
CA SER A 458 7.83 -25.86 2.14
C SER A 458 8.87 -26.25 1.08
N ASN A 459 8.63 -25.90 -0.18
CA ASN A 459 9.60 -26.10 -1.26
C ASN A 459 10.93 -25.42 -0.94
N GLN A 460 10.87 -24.19 -0.41
CA GLN A 460 12.05 -23.43 -0.05
C GLN A 460 12.91 -24.15 1.01
N ALA A 461 12.31 -24.60 2.12
CA ALA A 461 13.06 -25.32 3.15
C ALA A 461 13.64 -26.65 2.64
N ARG A 462 12.89 -27.33 1.76
CA ARG A 462 13.34 -28.57 1.13
C ARG A 462 14.44 -28.35 0.09
N ALA A 463 14.43 -27.22 -0.62
CA ALA A 463 15.48 -26.86 -1.58
C ALA A 463 16.84 -26.71 -0.89
N TYR A 464 16.88 -26.08 0.30
CA TYR A 464 18.11 -25.94 1.11
C TYR A 464 18.68 -27.26 1.63
N ARG A 465 17.98 -28.38 1.48
CA ARG A 465 18.41 -29.73 1.89
C ARG A 465 18.35 -30.76 0.77
N ALA A 466 18.04 -30.34 -0.45
CA ALA A 466 17.91 -31.24 -1.59
C ALA A 466 19.29 -31.70 -2.09
N MET A 467 19.65 -32.95 -1.70
CA MET A 467 20.94 -33.59 -2.03
C MET A 467 20.81 -35.11 -2.19
N ALA A 468 19.62 -35.58 -2.61
CA ALA A 468 19.32 -37.03 -2.68
C ALA A 468 20.17 -37.79 -3.72
N THR A 469 20.64 -37.12 -4.77
CA THR A 469 21.54 -37.66 -5.78
C THR A 469 22.73 -36.73 -5.98
N THR A 470 23.84 -37.23 -6.53
CA THR A 470 25.00 -36.38 -6.88
C THR A 470 24.63 -35.28 -7.87
N VAL A 471 23.74 -35.57 -8.83
CA VAL A 471 23.26 -34.59 -9.81
C VAL A 471 22.51 -33.46 -9.11
N ILE A 472 21.60 -33.76 -8.19
CA ILE A 472 20.88 -32.74 -7.42
C ILE A 472 21.86 -31.95 -6.55
N ARG A 473 22.70 -32.65 -5.79
CA ARG A 473 23.65 -32.02 -4.86
C ARG A 473 24.59 -31.05 -5.57
N ASP A 474 25.22 -31.49 -6.66
CA ASP A 474 26.27 -30.75 -7.31
C ASP A 474 25.73 -29.57 -8.17
N ASN A 475 24.44 -29.58 -8.52
CA ASN A 475 23.76 -28.50 -9.27
C ASN A 475 22.86 -27.63 -8.41
N ASN A 476 22.67 -27.93 -7.12
CA ASN A 476 21.78 -27.18 -6.25
C ASN A 476 22.49 -25.94 -5.65
N PRO A 477 22.19 -24.72 -6.09
CA PRO A 477 22.86 -23.50 -5.61
C PRO A 477 22.45 -23.10 -4.18
N PHE A 478 21.45 -23.77 -3.61
CA PHE A 478 20.98 -23.50 -2.24
C PHE A 478 21.77 -24.26 -1.17
N LEU A 479 22.68 -25.14 -1.58
CA LEU A 479 23.60 -25.81 -0.67
C LEU A 479 24.86 -24.95 -0.46
N TYR A 480 25.49 -25.12 0.69
CA TYR A 480 26.75 -24.47 0.98
C TYR A 480 27.91 -25.32 0.49
N THR A 481 28.82 -24.69 -0.24
CA THR A 481 30.11 -25.27 -0.64
C THR A 481 31.20 -24.37 -0.06
N ASP A 482 32.15 -24.96 0.63
CA ASP A 482 33.28 -24.24 1.20
C ASP A 482 34.12 -23.59 0.08
N PRO A 483 34.19 -22.25 0.00
CA PRO A 483 34.91 -21.56 -1.06
C PRO A 483 36.42 -21.75 -0.97
N ASP A 484 36.94 -22.07 0.20
CA ASP A 484 38.38 -22.25 0.45
C ASP A 484 38.88 -23.67 0.18
N ASN A 485 37.96 -24.61 -0.14
CA ASN A 485 38.28 -26.00 -0.42
C ASN A 485 37.75 -26.41 -1.79
N ALA A 486 38.64 -26.50 -2.78
CA ALA A 486 38.28 -26.89 -4.16
C ALA A 486 37.66 -28.29 -4.30
N TYR A 487 37.78 -29.12 -3.26
CA TYR A 487 37.22 -30.48 -3.20
C TYR A 487 36.02 -30.59 -2.26
N ALA A 488 35.51 -29.46 -1.78
CA ALA A 488 34.37 -29.46 -0.86
C ALA A 488 33.13 -30.03 -1.54
N VAL A 489 32.45 -30.91 -0.83
CA VAL A 489 31.16 -31.45 -1.24
C VAL A 489 30.07 -30.52 -0.71
N PRO A 490 29.10 -30.09 -1.54
CA PRO A 490 28.00 -29.26 -1.08
C PRO A 490 27.23 -29.92 0.08
N ILE A 491 26.92 -29.15 1.11
CA ILE A 491 26.21 -29.59 2.32
C ILE A 491 24.98 -28.72 2.58
N SER A 492 23.99 -29.29 3.29
CA SER A 492 22.80 -28.54 3.69
C SER A 492 23.11 -27.61 4.86
N ILE A 493 22.72 -26.33 4.72
CA ILE A 493 22.71 -25.35 5.82
C ILE A 493 21.42 -25.43 6.65
N LEU A 494 20.41 -26.17 6.17
CA LEU A 494 19.12 -26.36 6.83
C LEU A 494 18.75 -27.85 6.88
N PRO A 495 19.43 -28.67 7.66
CA PRO A 495 19.20 -30.13 7.68
C PRO A 495 17.81 -30.51 8.21
N LYS A 496 17.20 -29.69 9.07
CA LYS A 496 15.86 -29.91 9.67
C LYS A 496 15.16 -28.57 9.91
N GLY A 497 13.82 -28.62 10.01
CA GLY A 497 12.99 -27.48 10.33
C GLY A 497 12.83 -26.48 9.19
N GLY A 498 12.16 -25.40 9.47
CA GLY A 498 11.91 -24.28 8.55
C GLY A 498 12.74 -23.05 8.88
N ILE A 499 12.35 -21.93 8.28
CA ILE A 499 12.98 -20.63 8.50
C ILE A 499 11.91 -19.66 9.01
N TYR A 500 12.19 -19.01 10.11
CA TYR A 500 11.36 -17.95 10.65
C TYR A 500 12.11 -16.64 10.61
N LYS A 501 11.53 -15.63 9.96
CA LYS A 501 12.10 -14.30 9.91
C LYS A 501 11.11 -13.33 10.53
N ARG A 502 11.56 -12.57 11.50
CA ARG A 502 10.77 -11.52 12.14
C ARG A 502 11.49 -10.19 12.01
N ARG A 503 10.74 -9.16 11.68
CA ARG A 503 11.20 -7.77 11.66
C ARG A 503 10.21 -6.93 12.44
N ASP A 504 10.69 -6.26 13.46
CA ASP A 504 9.92 -5.31 14.26
C ASP A 504 10.48 -3.90 14.00
N ASN A 505 9.61 -2.98 13.61
CA ASN A 505 9.96 -1.60 13.37
C ASN A 505 9.07 -0.71 14.23
N ASN A 506 9.67 0.13 15.02
CA ASN A 506 8.99 1.10 15.88
C ASN A 506 9.49 2.49 15.54
N MET A 507 8.60 3.44 15.45
CA MET A 507 8.91 4.84 15.21
C MET A 507 8.13 5.71 16.19
N LEU A 508 8.84 6.61 16.86
CA LEU A 508 8.26 7.65 17.69
C LEU A 508 8.68 9.00 17.10
N SER A 509 7.71 9.81 16.68
CA SER A 509 7.96 11.10 16.07
C SER A 509 7.34 12.22 16.89
N TYR A 510 8.06 13.33 17.00
CA TYR A 510 7.62 14.57 17.61
C TYR A 510 7.69 15.68 16.58
N ASP A 511 6.66 16.50 16.55
CA ASP A 511 6.57 17.66 15.65
C ASP A 511 6.15 18.88 16.49
N PHE A 512 6.98 19.94 16.45
CA PHE A 512 6.67 21.22 17.09
C PHE A 512 6.83 22.31 16.07
N ARG A 513 5.81 23.13 15.91
CA ARG A 513 5.84 24.26 14.99
C ARG A 513 5.25 25.50 15.65
N PHE A 514 5.96 26.61 15.48
CA PHE A 514 5.46 27.94 15.78
C PHE A 514 5.47 28.75 14.48
N ALA A 515 4.37 29.44 14.18
CA ALA A 515 4.27 30.26 12.99
C ALA A 515 3.49 31.55 13.27
N ALA A 516 3.88 32.59 12.54
CA ALA A 516 3.19 33.88 12.52
C ALA A 516 2.85 34.24 11.08
N SER A 517 1.63 34.63 10.82
CA SER A 517 1.19 35.14 9.53
C SER A 517 0.53 36.51 9.71
N TYR A 518 0.86 37.45 8.82
CA TYR A 518 0.25 38.76 8.78
C TYR A 518 -0.26 39.05 7.39
N ASN A 519 -1.57 39.26 7.28
CA ASN A 519 -2.25 39.54 6.04
C ASN A 519 -2.93 40.89 6.15
N THR A 520 -2.61 41.82 5.26
CA THR A 520 -3.21 43.16 5.26
C THR A 520 -3.44 43.64 3.84
N GLU A 521 -4.47 44.43 3.69
CA GLU A 521 -4.80 45.12 2.45
C GLU A 521 -4.74 46.63 2.68
N ILE A 522 -3.92 47.32 1.87
CA ILE A 522 -3.72 48.77 1.97
C ILE A 522 -4.39 49.42 0.77
N ASN A 523 -5.32 50.36 1.03
CA ASN A 523 -6.04 51.17 0.04
C ASN A 523 -6.76 50.33 -1.04
N ASN A 524 -7.17 49.10 -0.77
CA ASN A 524 -7.77 48.15 -1.74
C ASN A 524 -6.91 47.96 -3.02
N GLN A 525 -5.61 48.23 -2.96
CA GLN A 525 -4.69 48.11 -4.08
C GLN A 525 -3.47 47.26 -3.80
N HIS A 526 -3.06 47.18 -2.54
CA HIS A 526 -1.86 46.41 -2.15
C HIS A 526 -2.22 45.35 -1.14
N ILE A 527 -2.04 44.08 -1.51
CA ILE A 527 -2.22 42.94 -0.61
C ILE A 527 -0.83 42.49 -0.17
N ILE A 528 -0.57 42.53 1.12
CA ILE A 528 0.68 42.11 1.73
C ILE A 528 0.42 40.87 2.59
N ASN A 529 1.11 39.75 2.26
CA ASN A 529 1.07 38.53 3.02
C ASN A 529 2.49 38.20 3.52
N LEU A 530 2.67 38.19 4.82
CA LEU A 530 3.93 37.85 5.47
C LEU A 530 3.71 36.54 6.22
N TYR A 531 4.65 35.64 6.10
CA TYR A 531 4.68 34.38 6.85
C TYR A 531 6.10 34.11 7.36
N GLY A 532 6.20 33.72 8.63
CA GLY A 532 7.44 33.28 9.23
C GLY A 532 7.16 32.21 10.26
N GLY A 533 8.07 31.26 10.39
CA GLY A 533 7.87 30.16 11.35
C GLY A 533 9.14 29.40 11.64
N MET A 534 9.04 28.58 12.66
CA MET A 534 10.06 27.62 13.08
C MET A 534 9.39 26.25 13.27
N GLU A 535 10.04 25.22 12.77
CA GLU A 535 9.59 23.84 12.92
C GLU A 535 10.75 22.97 13.44
N VAL A 536 10.44 22.10 14.39
CA VAL A 536 11.32 21.05 14.87
C VAL A 536 10.58 19.74 14.69
N ASN A 537 11.12 18.86 13.86
CA ASN A 537 10.62 17.51 13.66
C ASN A 537 11.74 16.53 14.00
N GLN A 538 11.42 15.57 14.85
CA GLN A 538 12.32 14.50 15.25
C GLN A 538 11.60 13.16 15.12
N SER A 539 12.27 12.16 14.55
CA SER A 539 11.77 10.80 14.43
C SER A 539 12.83 9.82 14.89
N ASP A 540 12.52 9.12 15.97
CA ASP A 540 13.35 8.06 16.50
C ASP A 540 12.85 6.73 15.98
N ARG A 541 13.67 6.03 15.18
CA ARG A 541 13.35 4.73 14.58
C ARG A 541 14.16 3.65 15.25
N HIS A 542 13.49 2.59 15.61
CA HIS A 542 14.11 1.38 16.12
C HIS A 542 13.71 0.20 15.24
N GLU A 543 14.69 -0.47 14.68
CA GLU A 543 14.50 -1.70 13.93
C GLU A 543 15.20 -2.85 14.64
N SER A 544 14.49 -3.95 14.80
CA SER A 544 15.06 -5.21 15.23
C SER A 544 14.61 -6.32 14.31
N TRP A 545 15.50 -7.27 14.04
CA TRP A 545 15.21 -8.41 13.20
C TRP A 545 15.79 -9.69 13.79
N PHE A 546 15.10 -10.78 13.51
CA PHE A 546 15.49 -12.12 13.92
C PHE A 546 15.30 -13.08 12.76
N ASN A 547 16.32 -13.88 12.46
CA ASN A 547 16.25 -14.95 11.48
C ASN A 547 16.59 -16.27 12.19
N GLY A 548 15.58 -17.11 12.41
CA GLY A 548 15.72 -18.45 12.96
C GLY A 548 15.79 -19.50 11.86
N TRP A 549 16.85 -20.29 11.85
CA TRP A 549 17.01 -21.43 10.95
C TRP A 549 16.81 -22.74 11.74
N GLY A 550 16.20 -23.73 11.09
CA GLY A 550 15.90 -25.01 11.76
C GLY A 550 14.71 -24.97 12.72
N MET A 551 13.87 -23.93 12.61
CA MET A 551 12.70 -23.75 13.47
C MET A 551 11.62 -24.79 13.15
N GLN A 552 10.99 -25.35 14.19
CA GLN A 552 9.85 -26.27 14.06
C GLN A 552 8.55 -25.48 14.07
N LEU A 553 8.30 -24.72 13.01
CA LEU A 553 7.16 -23.82 12.90
C LEU A 553 5.80 -24.53 12.93
N SER A 554 5.76 -25.81 12.54
CA SER A 554 4.55 -26.64 12.61
C SER A 554 4.04 -26.88 14.04
N LEU A 555 4.87 -26.68 15.05
CA LEU A 555 4.52 -26.83 16.47
C LEU A 555 4.23 -25.50 17.19
N ILE A 556 4.65 -24.36 16.63
CA ILE A 556 4.49 -23.04 17.26
C ILE A 556 3.04 -22.60 17.26
N HIS A 557 2.23 -23.02 16.29
CA HIS A 557 0.82 -22.69 16.20
C HIS A 557 -0.11 -23.57 17.05
N ILE A 558 0.40 -24.56 17.75
CA ILE A 558 -0.40 -25.52 18.57
C ILE A 558 -0.35 -25.17 20.06
N SER A 559 0.60 -24.36 20.51
CA SER A 559 0.69 -23.95 21.91
C SER A 559 0.48 -22.44 22.04
N GLU A 560 -0.39 -22.07 22.99
CA GLU A 560 -0.50 -20.72 23.53
C GLU A 560 0.89 -20.07 23.73
N PRO A 561 1.00 -18.73 23.75
CA PRO A 561 2.28 -18.04 23.89
C PRO A 561 2.97 -18.46 25.19
N THR A 562 3.71 -19.52 25.12
CA THR A 562 4.59 -19.91 26.21
C THR A 562 5.68 -18.86 26.27
N ARG A 563 5.69 -18.09 27.35
CA ARG A 563 6.77 -17.15 27.69
C ARG A 563 8.09 -17.83 27.41
N LEU A 564 8.91 -17.22 26.54
CA LEU A 564 10.32 -17.55 26.40
C LEU A 564 10.96 -17.47 27.80
N GLN A 565 11.16 -18.62 28.42
CA GLN A 565 12.12 -18.72 29.50
C GLN A 565 13.49 -18.74 28.85
N LEU A 566 14.21 -17.65 29.01
CA LEU A 566 15.63 -17.55 28.78
C LEU A 566 16.33 -18.62 29.64
N ILE A 567 17.02 -19.55 29.01
CA ILE A 567 18.10 -20.31 29.60
C ILE A 567 19.41 -19.70 29.13
#